data_5e8e8fa24892535532729a5e59d5ba35
#
_entry.id   5e8e8fa24892535532729a5e59d5ba35
#
_cell.length_a   1.000
_cell.length_b   1.000
_cell.length_c   1.000
_cell.angle_alpha   90.00
_cell.angle_beta   90.00
_cell.angle_gamma   90.00
#
_symmetry.space_group_name_H-M   'P 1'
#
loop_
_entity.id
_entity.type
_entity.pdbx_description
1 polymer ?
#
loop_
_entity_poly.entity_id
_entity_poly.type
_entity_poly.pdbx_seq_one_letter_code
_entity_poly.pdbx_strand_id
1 'polypeptide(L)'
;MLPASSLGELRALPMDGAIRYWDALEAEGRRTGKLNSVVRMLCQSDLFYLLARVCRRVDMLNEFAFARCREVEGEPNGYCDLWAREHFKSSIITFGLTIQDILKDPDITFGIFSHTRPIAKAXXXXLHAAFPDVLWGDDVRQAPKWSEDDGIIVKRSGNPNEATIEAWGLVDGQPVSKHFKVLLYDDIVVQASVSTPEMIAKTMSRLEESYSLGVSPGGLRRFAGTRWHFNDCYRTIVDRQSAILRERPGKVGGTEDGESVYWPEETHIQKRRDMGPYTYAAQILLNPKADALQGFRREWLRHYKRIQIATLNWFLCVDGA
;
A
#
# COMPACT_ATOMS: atom_id res chain seq x y z
N MET A 1 6.72 -12.35 -20.53
CA MET A 1 7.14 -10.93 -20.46
C MET A 1 7.64 -10.47 -21.82
N LEU A 2 7.56 -9.15 -22.07
CA LEU A 2 8.15 -8.53 -23.27
C LEU A 2 9.68 -8.71 -23.25
N PRO A 3 10.33 -8.81 -24.41
CA PRO A 3 11.78 -8.70 -24.48
C PRO A 3 12.28 -7.39 -23.88
N ALA A 4 13.49 -7.37 -23.36
CA ALA A 4 14.03 -6.20 -22.63
C ALA A 4 13.99 -4.90 -23.46
N SER A 5 14.33 -4.98 -24.76
CA SER A 5 14.28 -3.83 -25.66
C SER A 5 12.86 -3.26 -25.79
N SER A 6 11.88 -4.13 -26.06
CA SER A 6 10.47 -3.73 -26.18
C SER A 6 9.90 -3.22 -24.85
N LEU A 7 10.35 -3.78 -23.73
CA LEU A 7 9.94 -3.31 -22.40
C LEU A 7 10.48 -1.90 -22.14
N GLY A 8 11.75 -1.64 -22.51
CA GLY A 8 12.33 -0.30 -22.42
C GLY A 8 11.55 0.72 -23.23
N GLU A 9 11.21 0.34 -24.47
CA GLU A 9 10.41 1.18 -25.36
C GLU A 9 9.05 1.50 -24.73
N LEU A 10 8.32 0.49 -24.26
CA LEU A 10 7.00 0.66 -23.62
C LEU A 10 7.07 1.59 -22.42
N ARG A 11 8.09 1.40 -21.59
CA ARG A 11 8.24 2.22 -20.36
C ARG A 11 8.58 3.68 -20.64
N ALA A 12 9.18 3.97 -21.79
CA ALA A 12 9.53 5.33 -22.20
C ALA A 12 8.33 6.09 -22.81
N LEU A 13 7.24 5.39 -23.13
CA LEU A 13 6.08 6.03 -23.76
C LEU A 13 5.27 6.84 -22.73
N PRO A 14 4.70 7.99 -23.14
CA PRO A 14 3.66 8.63 -22.34
C PRO A 14 2.38 7.77 -22.36
N MET A 15 1.42 8.10 -21.50
CA MET A 15 0.20 7.30 -21.32
C MET A 15 -0.52 7.00 -22.64
N ASP A 16 -0.78 8.01 -23.46
CA ASP A 16 -1.46 7.80 -24.75
C ASP A 16 -0.64 6.92 -25.70
N GLY A 17 0.68 7.05 -25.66
CA GLY A 17 1.59 6.20 -26.44
C GLY A 17 1.52 4.75 -26.00
N ALA A 18 1.50 4.51 -24.69
CA ALA A 18 1.37 3.18 -24.12
C ALA A 18 0.04 2.52 -24.51
N ILE A 19 -1.06 3.30 -24.47
CA ILE A 19 -2.39 2.81 -24.86
C ILE A 19 -2.38 2.39 -26.34
N ARG A 20 -1.85 3.23 -27.24
CA ARG A 20 -1.73 2.88 -28.66
C ARG A 20 -0.87 1.62 -28.87
N TYR A 21 0.21 1.48 -28.11
CA TYR A 21 1.09 0.32 -28.19
C TYR A 21 0.34 -0.96 -27.79
N TRP A 22 -0.45 -0.91 -26.72
CA TRP A 22 -1.28 -2.06 -26.30
C TRP A 22 -2.30 -2.42 -27.37
N ASP A 23 -3.01 -1.42 -27.92
CA ASP A 23 -4.03 -1.63 -28.96
C ASP A 23 -3.42 -2.34 -30.17
N ALA A 24 -2.23 -1.93 -30.59
CA ALA A 24 -1.52 -2.54 -31.72
C ALA A 24 -1.16 -4.00 -31.42
N LEU A 25 -0.64 -4.29 -30.24
CA LEU A 25 -0.28 -5.66 -29.84
C LEU A 25 -1.52 -6.54 -29.72
N GLU A 26 -2.61 -6.04 -29.14
CA GLU A 26 -3.85 -6.79 -29.03
C GLU A 26 -4.45 -7.07 -30.40
N ALA A 27 -4.44 -6.10 -31.32
CA ALA A 27 -4.92 -6.25 -32.70
C ALA A 27 -4.14 -7.37 -33.41
N GLU A 28 -2.81 -7.36 -33.29
CA GLU A 28 -1.95 -8.40 -33.83
C GLU A 28 -2.25 -9.77 -33.17
N GLY A 29 -2.47 -9.75 -31.86
CA GLY A 29 -2.85 -10.96 -31.12
C GLY A 29 -4.16 -11.57 -31.62
N ARG A 30 -5.15 -10.72 -31.93
CA ARG A 30 -6.43 -11.17 -32.50
C ARG A 30 -6.20 -11.76 -33.91
N ARG A 31 -5.43 -11.05 -34.73
CA ARG A 31 -5.14 -11.48 -36.10
C ARG A 31 -4.43 -12.84 -36.16
N THR A 32 -3.56 -13.10 -35.19
CA THR A 32 -2.75 -14.34 -35.17
C THR A 32 -3.33 -15.43 -34.25
N GLY A 33 -4.49 -15.20 -33.64
CA GLY A 33 -5.09 -16.16 -32.70
C GLY A 33 -4.34 -16.29 -31.36
N LYS A 34 -3.50 -15.30 -31.02
CA LYS A 34 -2.63 -15.35 -29.82
C LYS A 34 -3.01 -14.26 -28.80
N LEU A 35 -4.24 -13.76 -28.83
CA LEU A 35 -4.65 -12.65 -27.96
C LEU A 35 -4.38 -12.95 -26.47
N ASN A 36 -4.74 -14.12 -25.96
CA ASN A 36 -4.57 -14.46 -24.55
C ASN A 36 -3.09 -14.42 -24.13
N SER A 37 -2.20 -14.87 -25.03
CA SER A 37 -0.74 -14.82 -24.78
C SER A 37 -0.24 -13.37 -24.74
N VAL A 38 -0.76 -12.51 -25.63
CA VAL A 38 -0.40 -11.09 -25.66
C VAL A 38 -0.89 -10.39 -24.40
N VAL A 39 -2.12 -10.62 -24.01
CA VAL A 39 -2.72 -10.01 -22.80
C VAL A 39 -1.88 -10.43 -21.57
N ARG A 40 -1.57 -11.73 -21.44
CA ARG A 40 -0.77 -12.21 -20.32
C ARG A 40 0.63 -11.57 -20.30
N MET A 41 1.27 -11.50 -21.46
CA MET A 41 2.58 -10.88 -21.60
C MET A 41 2.53 -9.40 -21.17
N LEU A 42 1.52 -8.66 -21.61
CA LEU A 42 1.33 -7.26 -21.23
C LEU A 42 1.09 -7.13 -19.72
N CYS A 43 0.27 -7.99 -19.13
CA CYS A 43 0.03 -7.95 -17.68
C CYS A 43 1.31 -8.17 -16.87
N GLN A 44 2.18 -9.07 -17.34
CA GLN A 44 3.47 -9.34 -16.69
C GLN A 44 4.46 -8.18 -16.86
N SER A 45 4.30 -7.35 -17.89
CA SER A 45 5.28 -6.34 -18.28
C SER A 45 4.85 -4.90 -17.97
N ASP A 46 3.55 -4.66 -17.73
CA ASP A 46 2.97 -3.33 -17.59
C ASP A 46 1.86 -3.36 -16.53
N LEU A 47 2.19 -2.84 -15.35
CA LEU A 47 1.27 -2.78 -14.22
C LEU A 47 0.04 -1.91 -14.52
N PHE A 48 0.23 -0.82 -15.27
CA PHE A 48 -0.88 0.06 -15.62
C PHE A 48 -1.84 -0.63 -16.59
N TYR A 49 -1.32 -1.39 -17.57
CA TYR A 49 -2.14 -2.22 -18.45
C TYR A 49 -2.98 -3.21 -17.63
N LEU A 50 -2.34 -3.92 -16.73
CA LEU A 50 -3.04 -4.89 -15.87
C LEU A 50 -4.21 -4.25 -15.15
N LEU A 51 -3.97 -3.12 -14.49
CA LEU A 51 -4.98 -2.46 -13.66
C LEU A 51 -6.08 -1.80 -14.52
N ALA A 52 -5.70 -0.97 -15.48
CA ALA A 52 -6.65 -0.17 -16.25
C ALA A 52 -7.46 -1.04 -17.23
N ARG A 53 -6.78 -1.94 -17.95
CA ARG A 53 -7.40 -2.70 -19.04
C ARG A 53 -8.02 -4.02 -18.56
N VAL A 54 -7.25 -4.82 -17.85
CA VAL A 54 -7.66 -6.19 -17.47
C VAL A 54 -8.50 -6.20 -16.21
N CYS A 55 -8.08 -5.47 -15.16
CA CYS A 55 -8.86 -5.33 -13.92
C CYS A 55 -9.98 -4.29 -14.07
N ARG A 56 -10.08 -3.64 -15.21
CA ARG A 56 -11.15 -2.69 -15.58
C ARG A 56 -11.28 -1.52 -14.61
N ARG A 57 -10.15 -1.06 -14.06
CA ARG A 57 -10.11 0.09 -13.19
C ARG A 57 -10.07 1.37 -14.04
N VAL A 58 -11.24 1.70 -14.60
CA VAL A 58 -11.38 2.87 -15.48
C VAL A 58 -11.09 4.19 -14.75
N ASP A 59 -11.29 4.20 -13.43
CA ASP A 59 -10.94 5.32 -12.55
C ASP A 59 -9.44 5.62 -12.54
N MET A 60 -8.61 4.66 -12.94
CA MET A 60 -7.15 4.81 -13.00
C MET A 60 -6.65 5.35 -14.35
N LEU A 61 -7.54 5.55 -15.35
CA LEU A 61 -7.14 6.10 -16.67
C LEU A 61 -6.84 7.61 -16.54
N ASN A 62 -5.75 7.92 -15.88
CA ASN A 62 -5.28 9.30 -15.66
C ASN A 62 -3.76 9.29 -15.48
N GLU A 63 -3.13 10.45 -15.73
CA GLU A 63 -1.67 10.60 -15.71
C GLU A 63 -1.06 10.33 -14.33
N PHE A 64 -1.79 10.65 -13.26
CA PHE A 64 -1.29 10.39 -11.89
C PHE A 64 -1.11 8.88 -11.67
N ALA A 65 -2.16 8.09 -11.92
CA ALA A 65 -2.10 6.63 -11.72
C ALA A 65 -1.09 5.99 -12.67
N PHE A 66 -1.02 6.47 -13.93
CA PHE A 66 -0.03 6.00 -14.91
C PHE A 66 1.39 6.16 -14.37
N ALA A 67 1.73 7.38 -13.94
CA ALA A 67 3.06 7.68 -13.42
C ALA A 67 3.38 6.86 -12.17
N ARG A 68 2.38 6.67 -11.27
CA ARG A 68 2.57 5.87 -10.05
C ARG A 68 2.81 4.39 -10.37
N CYS A 69 2.08 3.83 -11.34
CA CYS A 69 2.29 2.45 -11.78
C CYS A 69 3.71 2.26 -12.32
N ARG A 70 4.18 3.17 -13.17
CA ARG A 70 5.53 3.12 -13.73
C ARG A 70 6.60 3.17 -12.66
N GLU A 71 6.45 4.08 -11.70
CA GLU A 71 7.38 4.26 -10.58
C GLU A 71 7.47 2.98 -9.73
N VAL A 72 6.32 2.49 -9.29
CA VAL A 72 6.23 1.34 -8.39
C VAL A 72 6.70 0.07 -9.08
N GLU A 73 6.32 -0.13 -10.35
CA GLU A 73 6.75 -1.29 -11.13
C GLU A 73 8.27 -1.31 -11.37
N GLY A 74 8.87 -0.14 -11.52
CA GLY A 74 10.33 -0.01 -11.69
C GLY A 74 11.10 -0.44 -10.44
N GLU A 75 10.57 -0.07 -9.27
CA GLU A 75 11.22 -0.36 -7.98
C GLU A 75 10.15 -0.83 -6.97
N PRO A 76 9.74 -2.11 -7.05
CA PRO A 76 8.57 -2.57 -6.29
C PRO A 76 8.85 -2.92 -4.82
N ASN A 77 10.10 -3.10 -4.41
CA ASN A 77 10.43 -3.65 -3.10
C ASN A 77 11.38 -2.75 -2.31
N GLY A 78 11.30 -2.84 -0.97
CA GLY A 78 12.19 -2.09 -0.09
C GLY A 78 11.75 -0.66 0.17
N TYR A 79 10.53 -0.31 -0.22
CA TYR A 79 9.99 1.04 -0.06
C TYR A 79 8.92 1.11 1.03
N CYS A 80 8.90 2.26 1.69
CA CYS A 80 7.81 2.68 2.57
C CYS A 80 7.01 3.73 1.78
N ASP A 81 5.94 3.28 1.16
CA ASP A 81 5.06 4.07 0.30
C ASP A 81 4.00 4.75 1.16
N LEU A 82 4.21 6.02 1.44
CA LEU A 82 3.25 6.84 2.18
C LEU A 82 2.54 7.77 1.19
N TRP A 83 1.29 7.43 0.86
CA TRP A 83 0.54 8.15 -0.16
C TRP A 83 -0.74 8.73 0.46
N ALA A 84 -1.17 9.85 -0.11
CA ALA A 84 -2.44 10.46 0.24
C ALA A 84 -3.58 9.44 0.14
N ARG A 85 -4.53 9.54 1.05
CA ARG A 85 -5.72 8.68 1.04
C ARG A 85 -6.50 8.88 -0.27
N GLU A 86 -7.03 7.79 -0.80
CA GLU A 86 -7.79 7.76 -2.07
C GLU A 86 -6.94 8.09 -3.32
N HIS A 87 -5.62 7.93 -3.24
CA HIS A 87 -4.69 8.15 -4.35
C HIS A 87 -4.13 6.82 -4.90
N PHE A 88 -4.96 5.77 -4.94
CA PHE A 88 -4.70 4.46 -5.58
C PHE A 88 -3.60 3.61 -4.94
N LYS A 89 -3.08 3.98 -3.76
CA LYS A 89 -2.00 3.27 -3.09
C LYS A 89 -2.23 1.75 -3.02
N SER A 90 -3.31 1.33 -2.35
CA SER A 90 -3.61 -0.11 -2.20
C SER A 90 -3.99 -0.76 -3.52
N SER A 91 -4.62 -0.01 -4.44
CA SER A 91 -4.95 -0.53 -5.78
C SER A 91 -3.69 -0.89 -6.57
N ILE A 92 -2.66 -0.04 -6.49
CA ILE A 92 -1.41 -0.24 -7.24
C ILE A 92 -0.51 -1.22 -6.50
N ILE A 93 -0.21 -0.97 -5.22
CA ILE A 93 0.84 -1.70 -4.50
C ILE A 93 0.30 -3.02 -3.95
N THR A 94 -0.82 -2.98 -3.24
CA THR A 94 -1.32 -4.18 -2.56
C THR A 94 -2.04 -5.11 -3.54
N PHE A 95 -2.87 -4.56 -4.42
CA PHE A 95 -3.65 -5.36 -5.36
C PHE A 95 -2.86 -5.63 -6.65
N GLY A 96 -2.50 -4.59 -7.39
CA GLY A 96 -1.91 -4.71 -8.72
C GLY A 96 -0.59 -5.45 -8.76
N LEU A 97 0.38 -5.01 -7.93
CA LEU A 97 1.70 -5.67 -7.89
C LEU A 97 1.60 -7.11 -7.43
N THR A 98 0.71 -7.42 -6.47
CA THR A 98 0.53 -8.81 -6.00
C THR A 98 0.05 -9.70 -7.15
N ILE A 99 -0.95 -9.25 -7.91
CA ILE A 99 -1.44 -10.00 -9.08
C ILE A 99 -0.33 -10.15 -10.12
N GLN A 100 0.38 -9.04 -10.41
CA GLN A 100 1.45 -9.07 -11.41
C GLN A 100 2.57 -10.06 -11.03
N ASP A 101 2.96 -10.07 -9.76
CA ASP A 101 4.01 -10.98 -9.28
C ASP A 101 3.55 -12.45 -9.35
N ILE A 102 2.29 -12.74 -9.02
CA ILE A 102 1.72 -14.10 -9.15
C ILE A 102 1.73 -14.53 -10.63
N LEU A 103 1.41 -13.61 -11.55
CA LEU A 103 1.45 -13.92 -12.98
C LEU A 103 2.88 -14.20 -13.48
N LYS A 104 3.89 -13.56 -12.86
CA LYS A 104 5.31 -13.78 -13.16
C LYS A 104 5.82 -15.08 -12.55
N ASP A 105 5.39 -15.36 -11.30
CA ASP A 105 5.86 -16.51 -10.52
C ASP A 105 4.72 -17.04 -9.65
N PRO A 106 3.97 -18.07 -10.11
CA PRO A 106 2.88 -18.65 -9.32
C PRO A 106 3.31 -19.33 -8.02
N ASP A 107 4.59 -19.62 -7.83
CA ASP A 107 5.11 -20.22 -6.60
C ASP A 107 5.41 -19.17 -5.51
N ILE A 108 5.30 -17.86 -5.82
CA ILE A 108 5.54 -16.78 -4.87
C ILE A 108 4.51 -16.83 -3.72
N THR A 109 4.93 -16.43 -2.52
CA THR A 109 4.06 -16.42 -1.34
C THR A 109 4.02 -15.02 -0.72
N PHE A 110 2.82 -14.56 -0.36
CA PHE A 110 2.57 -13.25 0.24
C PHE A 110 1.98 -13.38 1.62
N GLY A 111 2.61 -12.77 2.62
CA GLY A 111 1.98 -12.46 3.90
C GLY A 111 1.55 -11.01 3.88
N ILE A 112 0.24 -10.75 3.81
CA ILE A 112 -0.31 -9.39 3.81
C ILE A 112 -0.74 -9.05 5.22
N PHE A 113 -0.16 -8.01 5.78
CA PHE A 113 -0.45 -7.53 7.13
C PHE A 113 -1.16 -6.19 7.04
N SER A 114 -2.31 -6.08 7.69
CA SER A 114 -3.04 -4.84 7.79
C SER A 114 -3.83 -4.80 9.09
N HIS A 115 -4.43 -3.66 9.37
CA HIS A 115 -5.29 -3.55 10.54
C HIS A 115 -6.63 -4.29 10.31
N THR A 116 -7.02 -4.50 9.07
CA THR A 116 -8.21 -5.27 8.68
C THR A 116 -7.84 -6.29 7.60
N ARG A 117 -8.62 -7.36 7.47
CA ARG A 117 -8.34 -8.49 6.58
C ARG A 117 -9.16 -8.47 5.25
N PRO A 118 -9.11 -7.53 4.37
CA PRO A 118 -10.09 -7.52 3.27
C PRO A 118 -9.61 -7.95 1.89
N ILE A 119 -8.34 -8.16 1.68
CA ILE A 119 -7.80 -8.00 0.32
C ILE A 119 -7.55 -9.31 -0.43
N ALA A 120 -7.36 -10.42 0.27
CA ALA A 120 -6.97 -11.69 -0.37
C ALA A 120 -8.00 -12.18 -1.39
N LYS A 121 -9.30 -12.02 -1.11
CA LYS A 121 -10.37 -12.44 -2.00
C LYS A 121 -10.46 -11.60 -3.28
N ALA A 122 -10.27 -10.34 -3.16
CA ALA A 122 -10.32 -9.41 -4.30
C ALA A 122 -9.26 -9.70 -5.36
N UNK A 123 -8.27 -10.10 -4.91
CA UNK A 123 -7.19 -10.42 -5.78
C UNK A 123 -7.43 -11.65 -6.57
N UNK A 124 -8.00 -12.35 -6.00
CA UNK A 124 -8.22 -13.57 -6.64
C UNK A 124 -9.33 -13.52 -7.65
N UNK A 125 -10.14 -12.76 -7.52
CA UNK A 125 -11.14 -12.59 -8.41
C UNK A 125 -10.72 -12.18 -9.74
N UNK A 126 -9.83 -11.51 -9.69
CA UNK A 126 -9.18 -11.07 -10.85
C UNK A 126 -8.42 -12.14 -11.53
N LEU A 127 -7.71 -12.77 -10.85
CA LEU A 127 -6.95 -13.92 -11.36
C LEU A 127 -7.87 -14.95 -12.02
N HIS A 128 -8.93 -15.30 -11.33
CA HIS A 128 -9.87 -16.30 -11.87
C HIS A 128 -10.53 -15.82 -13.17
N ALA A 129 -11.02 -14.59 -13.19
CA ALA A 129 -11.76 -14.08 -14.35
C ALA A 129 -10.86 -13.83 -15.56
N ALA A 130 -9.66 -13.30 -15.33
CA ALA A 130 -8.75 -12.92 -16.41
C ALA A 130 -7.75 -14.03 -16.79
N PHE A 131 -7.37 -14.83 -15.80
CA PHE A 131 -6.30 -15.84 -15.96
C PHE A 131 -6.72 -17.16 -15.30
N PRO A 132 -7.72 -17.84 -15.87
CA PRO A 132 -8.24 -19.09 -15.25
C PRO A 132 -7.18 -20.20 -15.18
N ASP A 133 -6.16 -20.16 -16.04
CA ASP A 133 -5.06 -21.12 -16.01
C ASP A 133 -4.14 -20.98 -14.79
N VAL A 134 -4.21 -19.86 -14.07
CA VAL A 134 -3.47 -19.65 -12.82
C VAL A 134 -4.16 -20.36 -11.65
N LEU A 135 -5.45 -20.61 -11.76
CA LEU A 135 -6.21 -21.39 -10.77
C LEU A 135 -6.42 -22.82 -11.30
N TRP A 136 -7.08 -23.66 -10.51
CA TRP A 136 -7.35 -25.05 -10.88
C TRP A 136 -8.58 -25.11 -11.80
N GLY A 137 -8.38 -24.88 -13.06
CA GLY A 137 -9.43 -24.88 -14.06
C GLY A 137 -10.29 -23.63 -14.01
N ASP A 138 -11.49 -23.71 -14.54
CA ASP A 138 -12.38 -22.57 -14.73
C ASP A 138 -13.30 -22.31 -13.52
N ASP A 139 -13.28 -23.19 -12.53
CA ASP A 139 -14.13 -23.08 -11.33
C ASP A 139 -13.26 -22.81 -10.09
N VAL A 140 -13.53 -21.73 -9.40
CA VAL A 140 -12.92 -21.38 -8.13
C VAL A 140 -12.98 -22.53 -7.13
N ARG A 141 -14.06 -23.33 -7.16
CA ARG A 141 -14.22 -24.48 -6.27
C ARG A 141 -13.19 -25.58 -6.49
N GLN A 142 -12.52 -25.57 -7.63
CA GLN A 142 -11.46 -26.54 -7.94
C GLN A 142 -10.08 -26.05 -7.50
N ALA A 143 -9.96 -24.80 -7.07
CA ALA A 143 -8.71 -24.31 -6.51
C ALA A 143 -8.37 -25.09 -5.24
N PRO A 144 -7.10 -25.40 -4.98
CA PRO A 144 -6.72 -26.17 -3.79
C PRO A 144 -7.16 -25.48 -2.50
N LYS A 145 -7.16 -24.14 -2.50
CA LYS A 145 -7.62 -23.37 -1.35
C LYS A 145 -8.11 -22.00 -1.81
N TRP A 146 -9.31 -21.65 -1.37
CA TRP A 146 -9.90 -20.35 -1.63
C TRP A 146 -10.70 -19.94 -0.39
N SER A 147 -10.00 -19.33 0.56
CA SER A 147 -10.57 -19.03 1.87
C SER A 147 -10.08 -17.65 2.36
N GLU A 148 -10.99 -16.88 2.90
CA GLU A 148 -10.64 -15.62 3.56
C GLU A 148 -9.72 -15.83 4.77
N ASP A 149 -9.99 -16.89 5.52
CA ASP A 149 -9.27 -17.16 6.77
C ASP A 149 -7.95 -17.89 6.53
N ASP A 150 -7.96 -18.84 5.59
CA ASP A 150 -6.80 -19.70 5.36
C ASP A 150 -5.93 -19.29 4.19
N GLY A 151 -6.42 -18.37 3.35
CA GLY A 151 -5.68 -17.87 2.21
C GLY A 151 -6.08 -18.50 0.88
N ILE A 152 -5.41 -18.03 -0.17
CA ILE A 152 -5.62 -18.42 -1.55
C ILE A 152 -4.39 -19.18 -2.04
N ILE A 153 -4.59 -20.35 -2.63
CA ILE A 153 -3.51 -21.09 -3.31
C ILE A 153 -3.88 -21.17 -4.79
N VAL A 154 -3.02 -20.60 -5.64
CA VAL A 154 -3.16 -20.72 -7.09
C VAL A 154 -2.47 -22.00 -7.56
N LYS A 155 -2.70 -22.37 -8.83
CA LYS A 155 -1.99 -23.50 -9.48
C LYS A 155 -0.49 -23.14 -9.57
N ARG A 156 0.34 -23.95 -8.94
CA ARG A 156 1.77 -23.72 -8.82
C ARG A 156 2.56 -24.99 -9.04
N SER A 157 3.84 -24.86 -9.36
CA SER A 157 4.72 -26.00 -9.67
C SER A 157 5.44 -26.55 -8.43
N GLY A 158 5.74 -25.66 -7.48
CA GLY A 158 6.34 -26.03 -6.20
C GLY A 158 5.32 -26.36 -5.14
N ASN A 159 5.79 -26.63 -3.93
CA ASN A 159 4.93 -26.91 -2.79
C ASN A 159 5.40 -26.13 -1.54
N PRO A 160 5.39 -24.81 -1.57
CA PRO A 160 5.69 -24.05 -0.36
C PRO A 160 4.64 -24.34 0.73
N ASN A 161 5.04 -24.21 1.99
CA ASN A 161 4.15 -24.42 3.13
C ASN A 161 3.06 -23.36 3.22
N GLU A 162 3.36 -22.15 2.72
CA GLU A 162 2.47 -21.00 2.77
C GLU A 162 1.51 -21.01 1.57
N ALA A 163 0.32 -20.44 1.76
CA ALA A 163 -0.56 -20.16 0.63
C ALA A 163 0.08 -19.08 -0.27
N THR A 164 -0.41 -18.95 -1.49
CA THR A 164 0.03 -17.89 -2.40
C THR A 164 -0.23 -16.51 -1.78
N ILE A 165 -1.40 -16.34 -1.16
CA ILE A 165 -1.75 -15.10 -0.42
C ILE A 165 -2.37 -15.50 0.91
N GLU A 166 -1.82 -14.98 2.00
CA GLU A 166 -2.42 -15.07 3.34
C GLU A 166 -2.53 -13.66 3.92
N ALA A 167 -3.67 -13.33 4.53
CA ALA A 167 -3.94 -12.01 5.12
C ALA A 167 -4.06 -12.12 6.64
N TRP A 168 -3.33 -11.26 7.35
CA TRP A 168 -3.18 -11.33 8.81
C TRP A 168 -3.34 -9.95 9.45
N GLY A 169 -3.82 -9.93 10.68
CA GLY A 169 -3.82 -8.72 11.49
C GLY A 169 -2.46 -8.54 12.15
N LEU A 170 -1.88 -7.35 12.02
CA LEU A 170 -0.55 -7.09 12.59
C LEU A 170 -0.57 -7.21 14.11
N VAL A 171 -1.58 -6.60 14.76
CA VAL A 171 -1.65 -6.54 16.23
C VAL A 171 -2.37 -7.74 16.83
N ASP A 172 -3.31 -8.33 16.09
CA ASP A 172 -4.25 -9.33 16.59
C ASP A 172 -4.20 -10.65 15.84
N GLY A 173 -3.11 -11.35 15.79
CA GLY A 173 -3.14 -12.68 15.22
C GLY A 173 -2.13 -12.91 14.11
N GLN A 174 -0.91 -12.57 14.39
CA GLN A 174 0.19 -12.96 13.51
C GLN A 174 0.32 -14.49 13.49
N PRO A 175 0.66 -15.08 12.35
CA PRO A 175 0.88 -16.52 12.29
C PRO A 175 2.19 -16.89 12.98
N VAL A 176 2.33 -18.16 13.26
CA VAL A 176 3.61 -18.73 13.72
C VAL A 176 4.10 -19.71 12.66
N SER A 177 5.41 -19.89 12.58
CA SER A 177 6.04 -20.89 11.68
C SER A 177 5.69 -20.70 10.20
N LYS A 178 5.62 -19.44 9.74
CA LYS A 178 5.42 -19.08 8.33
C LYS A 178 6.65 -18.37 7.79
N HIS A 179 6.92 -18.54 6.48
CA HIS A 179 8.06 -17.89 5.82
C HIS A 179 7.67 -17.43 4.42
N PHE A 180 7.09 -16.23 4.34
CA PHE A 180 6.61 -15.66 3.09
C PHE A 180 7.76 -15.07 2.26
N LYS A 181 7.67 -15.21 0.95
CA LYS A 181 8.61 -14.54 0.03
C LYS A 181 8.46 -13.03 0.08
N VAL A 182 7.23 -12.53 0.20
CA VAL A 182 6.93 -11.10 0.28
C VAL A 182 6.11 -10.82 1.54
N LEU A 183 6.61 -9.93 2.39
CA LEU A 183 5.84 -9.35 3.49
C LEU A 183 5.32 -7.99 3.00
N LEU A 184 4.00 -7.87 2.92
CA LEU A 184 3.34 -6.66 2.46
C LEU A 184 2.52 -6.06 3.62
N TYR A 185 2.81 -4.83 3.97
CA TYR A 185 2.19 -4.12 5.10
C TYR A 185 1.30 -3.01 4.54
N ASP A 186 -0.02 -3.22 4.57
CA ASP A 186 -0.99 -2.25 4.00
C ASP A 186 -1.83 -1.63 5.12
N ASP A 187 -1.69 -0.32 5.30
CA ASP A 187 -2.38 0.51 6.30
C ASP A 187 -2.30 -0.13 7.71
N ILE A 188 -1.07 -0.44 8.14
CA ILE A 188 -0.81 -0.99 9.47
C ILE A 188 -0.92 0.08 10.57
N VAL A 189 -0.88 1.37 10.20
CA VAL A 189 -1.09 2.49 11.12
C VAL A 189 -2.50 3.02 10.89
N VAL A 190 -3.30 3.02 11.93
CA VAL A 190 -4.66 3.58 11.95
C VAL A 190 -4.78 4.51 13.16
N GLN A 191 -5.88 5.26 13.26
CA GLN A 191 -6.09 6.20 14.37
C GLN A 191 -5.95 5.50 15.73
N ALA A 192 -6.53 4.31 15.87
CA ALA A 192 -6.47 3.56 17.14
C ALA A 192 -5.03 3.19 17.52
N SER A 193 -4.17 2.87 16.54
CA SER A 193 -2.80 2.45 16.82
C SER A 193 -1.87 3.61 17.19
N VAL A 194 -2.33 4.86 17.10
CA VAL A 194 -1.53 6.04 17.48
C VAL A 194 -2.21 6.88 18.56
N SER A 195 -3.24 6.34 19.20
CA SER A 195 -4.03 7.07 20.21
C SER A 195 -3.25 7.31 21.49
N THR A 196 -2.30 6.42 21.84
CA THR A 196 -1.42 6.60 23.00
C THR A 196 0.00 6.14 22.66
N PRO A 197 1.02 6.59 23.40
CA PRO A 197 2.39 6.10 23.21
C PRO A 197 2.50 4.58 23.33
N GLU A 198 1.73 3.95 24.21
CA GLU A 198 1.72 2.50 24.43
C GLU A 198 1.21 1.77 23.18
N MET A 199 0.17 2.32 22.51
CA MET A 199 -0.35 1.74 21.28
C MET A 199 0.65 1.86 20.13
N ILE A 200 1.37 2.99 20.05
CA ILE A 200 2.45 3.16 19.07
C ILE A 200 3.55 2.10 19.32
N ALA A 201 4.00 1.96 20.59
CA ALA A 201 5.03 1.00 20.95
C ALA A 201 4.57 -0.44 20.68
N LYS A 202 3.32 -0.77 21.00
CA LYS A 202 2.74 -2.09 20.71
C LYS A 202 2.75 -2.39 19.20
N THR A 203 2.30 -1.43 18.40
CA THR A 203 2.27 -1.59 16.94
C THR A 203 3.69 -1.81 16.40
N MET A 204 4.67 -1.07 16.92
CA MET A 204 6.06 -1.21 16.50
C MET A 204 6.62 -2.58 16.88
N SER A 205 6.39 -3.03 18.12
CA SER A 205 6.83 -4.35 18.57
C SER A 205 6.26 -5.47 17.68
N ARG A 206 4.96 -5.41 17.39
CA ARG A 206 4.32 -6.43 16.54
C ARG A 206 4.86 -6.38 15.11
N LEU A 207 5.19 -5.20 14.60
CA LEU A 207 5.82 -5.06 13.29
C LEU A 207 7.20 -5.74 13.28
N GLU A 208 8.01 -5.48 14.30
CA GLU A 208 9.34 -6.08 14.43
C GLU A 208 9.26 -7.62 14.50
N GLU A 209 8.32 -8.15 15.27
CA GLU A 209 8.08 -9.59 15.37
C GLU A 209 7.75 -10.20 14.00
N SER A 210 6.93 -9.50 13.22
CA SER A 210 6.46 -9.98 11.91
C SER A 210 7.61 -10.13 10.89
N TYR A 211 8.73 -9.45 11.09
CA TYR A 211 9.87 -9.57 10.15
C TYR A 211 10.44 -10.99 10.10
N SER A 212 10.29 -11.75 11.18
CA SER A 212 10.72 -13.16 11.24
C SER A 212 9.89 -14.07 10.33
N LEU A 213 8.73 -13.57 9.86
CA LEU A 213 7.85 -14.33 8.97
C LEU A 213 8.25 -14.22 7.50
N GLY A 214 9.34 -13.52 7.20
CA GLY A 214 9.90 -13.47 5.85
C GLY A 214 10.97 -14.52 5.63
N VAL A 215 11.08 -15.05 4.41
CA VAL A 215 12.18 -15.96 4.08
C VAL A 215 13.52 -15.23 4.26
N SER A 216 14.53 -15.94 4.70
CA SER A 216 15.87 -15.40 4.86
C SER A 216 16.90 -16.42 4.36
N PRO A 217 17.80 -16.06 3.43
CA PRO A 217 17.88 -14.75 2.76
C PRO A 217 16.87 -14.58 1.62
N GLY A 218 16.74 -13.36 1.13
CA GLY A 218 16.02 -13.06 -0.11
C GLY A 218 14.55 -12.71 0.03
N GLY A 219 14.05 -12.59 1.26
CA GLY A 219 12.69 -12.08 1.49
C GLY A 219 12.57 -10.62 1.09
N LEU A 220 11.37 -10.24 0.66
CA LEU A 220 11.06 -8.89 0.16
C LEU A 220 10.06 -8.22 1.10
N ARG A 221 10.15 -6.92 1.22
CA ARG A 221 9.23 -6.14 2.06
C ARG A 221 8.67 -4.96 1.29
N ARG A 222 7.38 -4.70 1.48
CA ARG A 222 6.65 -3.56 0.93
C ARG A 222 5.79 -2.95 2.02
N PHE A 223 5.83 -1.64 2.16
CA PHE A 223 4.96 -0.92 3.09
C PHE A 223 4.10 0.05 2.29
N ALA A 224 2.80 0.00 2.49
CA ALA A 224 1.85 0.91 1.86
C ALA A 224 0.99 1.51 2.97
N GLY A 225 1.05 2.83 3.15
CA GLY A 225 0.36 3.45 4.27
C GLY A 225 0.00 4.90 4.07
N THR A 226 -0.68 5.44 5.07
CA THR A 226 -1.05 6.84 5.16
C THR A 226 -0.70 7.32 6.57
N ARG A 227 -0.25 8.55 6.70
CA ARG A 227 0.17 9.10 7.99
C ARG A 227 -1.04 9.37 8.90
N TRP A 228 -0.90 9.10 10.18
CA TRP A 228 -1.87 9.45 11.21
C TRP A 228 -1.23 10.28 12.32
N HIS A 229 0.07 10.09 12.55
CA HIS A 229 0.77 10.73 13.66
C HIS A 229 2.23 10.98 13.27
N PHE A 230 2.82 12.05 13.78
CA PHE A 230 4.21 12.41 13.44
C PHE A 230 5.22 11.35 13.95
N ASN A 231 4.88 10.63 15.00
CA ASN A 231 5.74 9.61 15.63
C ASN A 231 5.14 8.19 15.46
N ASP A 232 4.55 7.90 14.31
CA ASP A 232 4.02 6.57 14.00
C ASP A 232 5.14 5.59 13.61
N CYS A 233 4.83 4.31 13.47
CA CYS A 233 5.86 3.31 13.15
C CYS A 233 6.50 3.51 11.77
N TYR A 234 5.84 4.20 10.84
CA TYR A 234 6.46 4.54 9.55
C TYR A 234 7.67 5.45 9.75
N ARG A 235 7.59 6.38 10.71
CA ARG A 235 8.74 7.23 11.05
C ARG A 235 9.93 6.38 11.50
N THR A 236 9.69 5.41 12.37
CA THR A 236 10.73 4.51 12.86
C THR A 236 11.33 3.66 11.73
N ILE A 237 10.49 3.14 10.81
CA ILE A 237 10.95 2.36 9.65
C ILE A 237 11.95 3.18 8.82
N VAL A 238 11.62 4.43 8.55
CA VAL A 238 12.44 5.34 7.74
C VAL A 238 13.73 5.72 8.48
N ASP A 239 13.62 6.10 9.75
CA ASP A 239 14.77 6.52 10.57
C ASP A 239 15.79 5.39 10.73
N ARG A 240 15.32 4.13 10.81
CA ARG A 240 16.19 2.95 10.89
C ARG A 240 16.68 2.49 9.52
N GLN A 241 16.28 3.15 8.45
CA GLN A 241 16.63 2.78 7.07
C GLN A 241 16.20 1.35 6.73
N SER A 242 15.11 0.88 7.37
CA SER A 242 14.53 -0.44 7.09
C SER A 242 13.79 -0.47 5.73
N ALA A 243 13.41 0.71 5.24
CA ALA A 243 12.84 0.90 3.90
C ALA A 243 13.11 2.34 3.45
N ILE A 244 13.13 2.53 2.15
CA ILE A 244 13.32 3.86 1.51
C ILE A 244 11.95 4.55 1.47
N LEU A 245 11.88 5.79 1.93
CA LEU A 245 10.62 6.55 1.90
C LEU A 245 10.28 6.96 0.46
N ARG A 246 9.05 6.64 0.05
CA ARG A 246 8.48 7.10 -1.22
C ARG A 246 7.14 7.78 -0.90
N GLU A 247 7.18 9.10 -0.78
CA GLU A 247 6.06 9.90 -0.26
C GLU A 247 5.33 10.60 -1.40
N ARG A 248 3.99 10.47 -1.41
CA ARG A 248 3.13 11.05 -2.46
C ARG A 248 1.92 11.74 -1.81
N PRO A 249 2.11 12.98 -1.34
CA PRO A 249 1.00 13.75 -0.78
C PRO A 249 0.02 14.18 -1.88
N GLY A 250 -1.19 14.54 -1.48
CA GLY A 250 -2.23 14.99 -2.40
C GLY A 250 -1.98 16.36 -3.02
N LYS A 251 -1.06 17.12 -2.41
CA LYS A 251 -0.60 18.41 -2.95
C LYS A 251 0.93 18.46 -2.90
N VAL A 252 1.53 19.14 -3.86
CA VAL A 252 2.98 19.26 -3.99
C VAL A 252 3.57 19.82 -2.68
N GLY A 253 4.60 19.16 -2.18
CA GLY A 253 5.28 19.55 -0.95
C GLY A 253 4.53 19.24 0.33
N GLY A 254 3.34 18.62 0.27
CA GLY A 254 2.55 18.32 1.47
C GLY A 254 2.06 19.56 2.20
N THR A 255 1.79 20.65 1.48
CA THR A 255 1.34 21.93 2.05
C THR A 255 -0.04 22.31 1.48
N GLU A 256 -0.78 23.11 2.24
CA GLU A 256 -2.14 23.53 1.83
C GLU A 256 -2.13 24.39 0.56
N ASP A 257 -1.06 25.16 0.35
CA ASP A 257 -0.90 26.04 -0.80
C ASP A 257 -0.19 25.37 -1.99
N GLY A 258 0.19 24.09 -1.85
CA GLY A 258 0.80 23.32 -2.94
C GLY A 258 -0.20 23.03 -4.07
N GLU A 259 0.31 22.85 -5.27
CA GLU A 259 -0.52 22.44 -6.41
C GLU A 259 -1.08 21.04 -6.18
N SER A 260 -2.33 20.84 -6.60
CA SER A 260 -2.98 19.52 -6.53
C SER A 260 -2.29 18.53 -7.48
N VAL A 261 -2.05 17.30 -7.03
CA VAL A 261 -1.37 16.29 -7.86
C VAL A 261 -2.36 15.41 -8.62
N TYR A 262 -3.61 15.32 -8.15
CA TYR A 262 -4.60 14.43 -8.76
C TYR A 262 -6.01 15.02 -8.69
N TRP A 263 -6.50 15.37 -7.50
CA TRP A 263 -7.86 15.88 -7.33
C TRP A 263 -7.97 17.34 -7.80
N PRO A 264 -9.14 17.76 -8.31
CA PRO A 264 -9.40 19.20 -8.47
C PRO A 264 -9.35 19.92 -7.12
N GLU A 265 -9.04 21.20 -7.14
CA GLU A 265 -8.91 22.02 -5.93
C GLU A 265 -10.20 22.02 -5.09
N GLU A 266 -11.35 22.01 -5.76
CA GLU A 266 -12.66 21.96 -5.11
C GLU A 266 -12.81 20.71 -4.24
N THR A 267 -12.26 19.58 -4.70
CA THR A 267 -12.25 18.33 -3.94
C THR A 267 -11.39 18.47 -2.68
N HIS A 268 -10.24 19.11 -2.78
CA HIS A 268 -9.37 19.37 -1.61
C HIS A 268 -10.10 20.24 -0.58
N ILE A 269 -10.77 21.29 -1.01
CA ILE A 269 -11.54 22.18 -0.14
C ILE A 269 -12.65 21.39 0.56
N GLN A 270 -13.39 20.56 -0.19
CA GLN A 270 -14.48 19.76 0.38
C GLN A 270 -13.92 18.73 1.38
N LYS A 271 -12.88 17.99 1.01
CA LYS A 271 -12.25 16.99 1.90
C LYS A 271 -11.76 17.63 3.20
N ARG A 272 -11.15 18.83 3.11
CA ARG A 272 -10.67 19.55 4.30
C ARG A 272 -11.81 19.93 5.23
N ARG A 273 -12.97 20.33 4.68
CA ARG A 273 -14.17 20.62 5.48
C ARG A 273 -14.70 19.35 6.15
N ASP A 274 -14.79 18.24 5.39
CA ASP A 274 -15.41 17.01 5.88
C ASP A 274 -14.53 16.30 6.90
N MET A 275 -13.21 16.24 6.67
CA MET A 275 -12.27 15.51 7.52
C MET A 275 -11.77 16.34 8.70
N GLY A 276 -11.88 17.67 8.61
CA GLY A 276 -11.25 18.60 9.54
C GLY A 276 -9.77 18.81 9.21
N PRO A 277 -9.19 19.95 9.64
CA PRO A 277 -7.84 20.34 9.21
C PRO A 277 -6.75 19.36 9.64
N TYR A 278 -6.83 18.78 10.85
CA TYR A 278 -5.81 17.86 11.34
C TYR A 278 -5.79 16.57 10.51
N THR A 279 -6.96 15.93 10.34
CA THR A 279 -7.06 14.66 9.59
C THR A 279 -6.65 14.88 8.12
N TYR A 280 -7.09 16.00 7.53
CA TYR A 280 -6.71 16.36 6.17
C TYR A 280 -5.19 16.53 6.04
N ALA A 281 -4.56 17.27 6.97
CA ALA A 281 -3.11 17.47 6.96
C ALA A 281 -2.38 16.12 7.09
N ALA A 282 -2.83 15.26 7.98
CA ALA A 282 -2.20 13.96 8.19
C ALA A 282 -2.37 13.01 6.99
N GLN A 283 -3.61 12.85 6.49
CA GLN A 283 -3.93 11.79 5.54
C GLN A 283 -3.83 12.22 4.08
N ILE A 284 -4.01 13.50 3.78
CA ILE A 284 -3.93 14.00 2.41
C ILE A 284 -2.60 14.69 2.15
N LEU A 285 -2.17 15.55 3.06
CA LEU A 285 -0.89 16.24 2.90
C LEU A 285 0.30 15.41 3.43
N LEU A 286 0.03 14.29 4.14
CA LEU A 286 1.04 13.43 4.79
C LEU A 286 1.88 14.18 5.83
N ASN A 287 1.32 15.24 6.39
CA ASN A 287 2.02 16.18 7.28
C ASN A 287 1.28 16.30 8.62
N PRO A 288 1.37 15.25 9.48
CA PRO A 288 0.69 15.28 10.78
C PRO A 288 1.42 16.17 11.78
N LYS A 289 1.27 17.47 11.64
CA LYS A 289 1.86 18.45 12.57
C LYS A 289 0.99 18.58 13.81
N ALA A 290 1.46 18.02 14.91
CA ALA A 290 0.71 17.95 16.15
C ALA A 290 0.40 19.34 16.74
N ASP A 291 1.37 20.26 16.73
CA ASP A 291 1.27 21.48 17.51
C ASP A 291 0.43 22.59 16.88
N ALA A 292 0.41 22.67 15.55
CA ALA A 292 -0.27 23.78 14.87
C ALA A 292 -1.79 23.60 14.75
N LEU A 293 -2.29 22.36 14.84
CA LEU A 293 -3.69 22.03 14.56
C LEU A 293 -4.48 21.54 15.79
N GLN A 294 -3.82 21.33 16.93
CA GLN A 294 -4.47 20.85 18.15
C GLN A 294 -4.98 21.97 19.07
N GLY A 295 -4.93 23.22 18.62
CA GLY A 295 -5.38 24.35 19.43
C GLY A 295 -4.42 24.77 20.53
N PHE A 296 -3.28 24.08 20.67
CA PHE A 296 -2.26 24.42 21.66
C PHE A 296 -0.96 24.76 20.94
N ARG A 297 -0.40 25.94 21.21
CA ARG A 297 0.84 26.37 20.59
C ARG A 297 1.97 26.34 21.60
N ARG A 298 3.15 25.83 21.17
CA ARG A 298 4.33 25.71 22.03
C ARG A 298 4.76 27.05 22.62
N GLU A 299 4.58 28.14 21.87
CA GLU A 299 4.89 29.49 22.33
C GLU A 299 3.98 29.96 23.48
N TRP A 300 2.87 29.28 23.72
CA TRP A 300 2.01 29.56 24.88
C TRP A 300 2.54 28.94 26.17
N LEU A 301 3.48 28.00 26.08
CA LEU A 301 4.07 27.39 27.27
C LEU A 301 5.02 28.41 27.92
N ARG A 302 4.74 28.72 29.15
CA ARG A 302 5.57 29.64 29.94
C ARG A 302 6.31 28.84 31.00
N HIS A 303 7.61 28.99 31.03
CA HIS A 303 8.47 28.28 31.98
C HIS A 303 8.90 29.27 33.09
N TYR A 304 8.74 28.84 34.32
CA TYR A 304 9.14 29.63 35.49
C TYR A 304 10.56 29.29 35.87
N LYS A 305 11.37 30.29 36.04
CA LYS A 305 12.73 30.13 36.63
C LYS A 305 12.68 30.05 38.14
N ARG A 306 11.64 30.68 38.75
CA ARG A 306 11.46 30.71 40.18
C ARG A 306 9.95 30.89 40.50
N ILE A 307 9.46 30.11 41.44
CA ILE A 307 8.05 30.16 41.89
C ILE A 307 8.07 30.64 43.33
N GLN A 308 7.28 31.69 43.62
CA GLN A 308 7.07 32.18 44.99
C GLN A 308 5.93 31.36 45.62
N ILE A 309 6.31 30.28 46.30
CA ILE A 309 5.36 29.31 46.86
C ILE A 309 4.36 29.94 47.81
N ALA A 310 4.78 30.95 48.58
CA ALA A 310 3.95 31.62 49.61
C ALA A 310 2.75 32.40 49.02
N THR A 311 2.77 32.70 47.72
CA THR A 311 1.70 33.45 47.07
C THR A 311 0.73 32.59 46.25
N LEU A 312 0.87 31.26 46.32
CA LEU A 312 0.08 30.33 45.52
C LEU A 312 -1.04 29.69 46.33
N ASN A 313 -2.17 29.48 45.68
CA ASN A 313 -3.21 28.60 46.21
C ASN A 313 -2.85 27.15 45.86
N TRP A 314 -2.97 26.28 46.85
CA TRP A 314 -2.62 24.87 46.69
C TRP A 314 -3.87 24.03 46.53
N PHE A 315 -3.87 23.17 45.51
CA PHE A 315 -4.94 22.21 45.26
C PHE A 315 -4.32 20.83 45.12
N LEU A 316 -4.90 19.87 45.82
CA LEU A 316 -4.53 18.47 45.67
C LEU A 316 -5.55 17.80 44.76
N CYS A 317 -5.12 17.35 43.58
CA CYS A 317 -5.94 16.55 42.69
C CYS A 317 -5.50 15.09 42.82
N VAL A 318 -6.43 14.23 43.21
CA VAL A 318 -6.16 12.80 43.31
C VAL A 318 -6.93 12.11 42.19
N ASP A 319 -6.19 11.46 41.31
CA ASP A 319 -6.77 10.58 40.30
C ASP A 319 -6.79 9.18 40.88
N GLY A 320 -7.98 8.72 41.18
CA GLY A 320 -8.19 7.38 41.70
C GLY A 320 -8.22 6.39 40.52
N ALA A 321 -7.07 5.73 40.23
CA ALA A 321 -6.98 4.74 39.16
C ALA A 321 -7.77 3.47 39.52
#